data_1eb74c59ef1e771a2d6e6173349fc3cf
#
_entry.id   1eb74c59ef1e771a2d6e6173349fc3cf
#
_cell.length_a   1.000
_cell.length_b   1.000
_cell.length_c   1.000
_cell.angle_alpha   90.00
_cell.angle_beta   90.00
_cell.angle_gamma   90.00
#
_symmetry.space_group_name_H-M   'P 1'
#
loop_
_entity.id
_entity.type
_entity.pdbx_description
1 polymer ?
#
loop_
_entity_poly.entity_id
_entity_poly.type
_entity_poly.pdbx_seq_one_letter_code
_entity_poly.pdbx_strand_id
1 'polypeptide(L)'
;MKNLKIGSHVSMSGKEMMLGSVKEAASYNSDTFMIYTGAPQNTRRKPIEELRIQEAHKLMAESNISDIVVHAPYIINLANTIKPEIYQLAVDFLRLEIERTEKIGAKNIVLHPGSHVKAGADVGIASIVKGLNEVLTKDMKPNIALEVMAGKGSECGRTFDEIAKIIDGVNLNEKLTVTFDTCHVFEGGYDIVNDLDGVLIEFDKIVGLDRIQVLHINDSKNTLGAHKDRHENIGYGGIGFDAINRIVHLKEFADLPKILETPWYGEKKDIAPYKDEIAMLRKEEFVDFKN
;
A
#
# COMPACT_ATOMS: atom_id res chain seq x y z
N MET A 1 -6.19 -19.82 -16.86
CA MET A 1 -5.44 -18.60 -16.52
C MET A 1 -5.22 -18.63 -15.03
N LYS A 2 -3.99 -18.43 -14.53
CA LYS A 2 -3.74 -18.26 -13.09
C LYS A 2 -4.54 -17.05 -12.65
N ASN A 3 -5.28 -17.17 -11.55
CA ASN A 3 -6.08 -16.07 -11.01
C ASN A 3 -5.11 -15.01 -10.44
N LEU A 4 -4.83 -13.98 -11.21
CA LEU A 4 -3.99 -12.86 -10.78
C LEU A 4 -4.81 -11.96 -9.88
N LYS A 5 -4.55 -11.99 -8.55
CA LYS A 5 -5.25 -11.15 -7.59
C LYS A 5 -4.78 -9.69 -7.71
N ILE A 6 -5.43 -8.93 -8.57
CA ILE A 6 -5.08 -7.54 -8.91
C ILE A 6 -6.29 -6.62 -8.85
N GLY A 7 -6.05 -5.40 -8.43
CA GLY A 7 -7.04 -4.33 -8.38
C GLY A 7 -6.38 -2.98 -8.19
N SER A 8 -7.14 -2.01 -7.74
CA SER A 8 -6.64 -0.63 -7.59
C SER A 8 -7.10 0.01 -6.29
N HIS A 9 -6.50 1.15 -5.98
CA HIS A 9 -7.07 2.08 -5.03
C HIS A 9 -8.38 2.64 -5.58
N VAL A 10 -9.46 2.59 -4.80
CA VAL A 10 -10.79 3.08 -5.16
C VAL A 10 -11.35 4.00 -4.08
N SER A 11 -12.29 4.85 -4.46
CA SER A 11 -12.90 5.79 -3.54
C SER A 11 -13.86 5.11 -2.57
N MET A 12 -13.85 5.52 -1.29
CA MET A 12 -14.90 5.19 -0.31
C MET A 12 -15.57 6.48 0.16
N SER A 13 -16.58 6.94 -0.56
CA SER A 13 -17.19 8.25 -0.34
C SER A 13 -18.70 8.28 -0.67
N GLY A 14 -19.30 9.45 -0.50
CA GLY A 14 -20.69 9.69 -0.86
C GLY A 14 -21.70 8.94 0.02
N LYS A 15 -22.81 8.53 -0.56
CA LYS A 15 -23.88 7.77 0.11
C LYS A 15 -23.66 6.26 0.04
N GLU A 16 -22.89 5.80 -0.93
CA GLU A 16 -22.67 4.38 -1.15
C GLU A 16 -21.48 3.80 -0.35
N MET A 17 -20.55 4.64 0.09
CA MET A 17 -19.43 4.25 0.91
C MET A 17 -18.70 2.99 0.36
N MET A 18 -18.51 1.95 1.15
CA MET A 18 -17.83 0.73 0.74
C MET A 18 -18.55 -0.03 -0.39
N LEU A 19 -19.87 0.02 -0.43
CA LEU A 19 -20.62 -0.54 -1.58
C LEU A 19 -20.24 0.15 -2.89
N GLY A 20 -20.05 1.47 -2.86
CA GLY A 20 -19.56 2.25 -4.00
C GLY A 20 -18.16 1.83 -4.42
N SER A 21 -17.26 1.59 -3.44
CA SER A 21 -15.90 1.10 -3.69
C SER A 21 -15.90 -0.25 -4.42
N VAL A 22 -16.76 -1.19 -4.00
CA VAL A 22 -16.90 -2.49 -4.68
C VAL A 22 -17.42 -2.35 -6.10
N LYS A 23 -18.42 -1.48 -6.32
CA LYS A 23 -18.93 -1.18 -7.68
C LYS A 23 -17.83 -0.62 -8.59
N GLU A 24 -17.02 0.30 -8.06
CA GLU A 24 -15.90 0.89 -8.76
C GLU A 24 -14.85 -0.17 -9.10
N ALA A 25 -14.41 -0.98 -8.14
CA ALA A 25 -13.47 -2.07 -8.34
C ALA A 25 -13.98 -3.10 -9.37
N ALA A 26 -15.27 -3.49 -9.28
CA ALA A 26 -15.89 -4.40 -10.23
C ALA A 26 -15.91 -3.84 -11.66
N SER A 27 -16.09 -2.52 -11.83
CA SER A 27 -16.07 -1.85 -13.15
C SER A 27 -14.70 -1.94 -13.83
N TYR A 28 -13.63 -2.11 -13.06
CA TYR A 28 -12.26 -2.31 -13.54
C TYR A 28 -11.88 -3.79 -13.72
N ASN A 29 -12.81 -4.72 -13.45
CA ASN A 29 -12.56 -6.17 -13.41
C ASN A 29 -11.51 -6.56 -12.34
N SER A 30 -11.52 -5.90 -11.21
CA SER A 30 -10.61 -6.16 -10.09
C SER A 30 -10.99 -7.42 -9.30
N ASP A 31 -10.00 -8.15 -8.76
CA ASP A 31 -10.20 -9.26 -7.81
C ASP A 31 -9.97 -8.83 -6.36
N THR A 32 -9.39 -7.66 -6.17
CA THR A 32 -9.11 -7.01 -4.89
C THR A 32 -9.22 -5.50 -5.04
N PHE A 33 -9.22 -4.76 -3.95
CA PHE A 33 -9.13 -3.30 -3.99
C PHE A 33 -8.58 -2.75 -2.69
N MET A 34 -8.12 -1.50 -2.73
CA MET A 34 -7.67 -0.75 -1.57
C MET A 34 -8.51 0.49 -1.35
N ILE A 35 -8.74 0.83 -0.08
CA ILE A 35 -9.49 2.01 0.34
C ILE A 35 -8.82 2.72 1.51
N TYR A 36 -9.06 4.03 1.62
CA TYR A 36 -9.00 4.74 2.89
C TYR A 36 -10.36 4.64 3.58
N THR A 37 -10.40 4.50 4.91
CA THR A 37 -11.68 4.39 5.64
C THR A 37 -12.42 5.73 5.79
N GLY A 38 -11.88 6.78 5.18
CA GLY A 38 -12.37 8.15 5.08
C GLY A 38 -11.35 9.03 4.37
N ALA A 39 -11.55 10.34 4.33
CA ALA A 39 -10.61 11.25 3.66
C ALA A 39 -9.21 11.18 4.31
N PRO A 40 -8.13 10.90 3.54
CA PRO A 40 -6.80 10.69 4.10
C PRO A 40 -6.13 11.96 4.64
N GLN A 41 -6.70 13.15 4.36
CA GLN A 41 -6.17 14.44 4.79
C GLN A 41 -6.67 14.90 6.17
N ASN A 42 -7.61 14.16 6.78
CA ASN A 42 -8.20 14.54 8.06
C ASN A 42 -8.60 13.32 8.90
N THR A 43 -8.99 13.57 10.15
CA THR A 43 -9.40 12.53 11.10
C THR A 43 -10.90 12.28 11.14
N ARG A 44 -11.69 12.95 10.31
CA ARG A 44 -13.14 12.75 10.30
C ARG A 44 -13.49 11.41 9.71
N ARG A 45 -14.28 10.64 10.45
CA ARG A 45 -14.74 9.31 10.03
C ARG A 45 -16.25 9.21 10.22
N LYS A 46 -16.92 8.64 9.23
CA LYS A 46 -18.33 8.25 9.40
C LYS A 46 -18.44 7.09 10.38
N PRO A 47 -19.54 6.97 11.12
CA PRO A 47 -19.86 5.78 11.90
C PRO A 47 -19.76 4.51 11.06
N ILE A 48 -19.34 3.40 11.65
CA ILE A 48 -19.13 2.13 10.93
C ILE A 48 -20.45 1.63 10.32
N GLU A 49 -21.55 1.87 11.00
CA GLU A 49 -22.90 1.49 10.57
C GLU A 49 -23.33 2.15 9.25
N GLU A 50 -22.74 3.30 8.92
CA GLU A 50 -23.00 4.01 7.68
C GLU A 50 -22.13 3.55 6.50
N LEU A 51 -21.16 2.66 6.72
CA LEU A 51 -20.21 2.23 5.69
C LEU A 51 -20.79 1.22 4.69
N ARG A 52 -21.98 0.68 4.92
CA ARG A 52 -22.66 -0.31 4.07
C ARG A 52 -21.82 -1.58 3.85
N ILE A 53 -21.16 -2.05 4.89
CA ILE A 53 -20.19 -3.18 4.84
C ILE A 53 -20.87 -4.47 4.38
N GLN A 54 -22.04 -4.82 4.93
CA GLN A 54 -22.73 -6.07 4.60
C GLN A 54 -23.14 -6.13 3.12
N GLU A 55 -23.68 -5.02 2.59
CA GLU A 55 -24.04 -4.93 1.18
C GLU A 55 -22.81 -5.00 0.26
N ALA A 56 -21.72 -4.38 0.69
CA ALA A 56 -20.45 -4.43 -0.01
C ALA A 56 -19.92 -5.87 -0.10
N HIS A 57 -19.88 -6.61 1.02
CA HIS A 57 -19.44 -8.01 1.03
C HIS A 57 -20.31 -8.92 0.17
N LYS A 58 -21.63 -8.67 0.14
CA LYS A 58 -22.52 -9.41 -0.75
C LYS A 58 -22.14 -9.19 -2.22
N LEU A 59 -21.96 -7.93 -2.63
CA LEU A 59 -21.56 -7.59 -3.99
C LEU A 59 -20.15 -8.10 -4.33
N MET A 60 -19.20 -8.10 -3.37
CA MET A 60 -17.88 -8.70 -3.55
C MET A 60 -17.99 -10.17 -3.93
N ALA A 61 -18.80 -10.95 -3.22
CA ALA A 61 -19.02 -12.36 -3.51
C ALA A 61 -19.64 -12.57 -4.91
N GLU A 62 -20.59 -11.72 -5.30
CA GLU A 62 -21.22 -11.75 -6.63
C GLU A 62 -20.25 -11.37 -7.76
N SER A 63 -19.25 -10.53 -7.46
CA SER A 63 -18.26 -10.02 -8.41
C SER A 63 -16.91 -10.75 -8.38
N ASN A 64 -16.77 -11.84 -7.59
CA ASN A 64 -15.52 -12.56 -7.37
C ASN A 64 -14.37 -11.69 -6.82
N ILE A 65 -14.67 -10.64 -6.07
CA ILE A 65 -13.68 -9.82 -5.36
C ILE A 65 -13.42 -10.48 -4.01
N SER A 66 -12.16 -10.90 -3.76
CA SER A 66 -11.83 -11.78 -2.62
C SER A 66 -11.19 -11.08 -1.43
N ASP A 67 -10.50 -9.98 -1.66
CA ASP A 67 -9.72 -9.30 -0.62
C ASP A 67 -9.93 -7.78 -0.64
N ILE A 68 -9.76 -7.20 0.54
CA ILE A 68 -9.75 -5.75 0.77
C ILE A 68 -8.44 -5.41 1.44
N VAL A 69 -7.78 -4.36 0.97
CA VAL A 69 -6.66 -3.73 1.64
C VAL A 69 -7.12 -2.37 2.16
N VAL A 70 -6.77 -2.02 3.37
CA VAL A 70 -6.98 -0.67 3.91
C VAL A 70 -5.65 0.06 3.90
N HIS A 71 -5.63 1.31 3.48
CA HIS A 71 -4.46 2.17 3.63
C HIS A 71 -4.68 3.15 4.79
N ALA A 72 -3.74 3.22 5.70
CA ALA A 72 -3.76 4.19 6.78
C ALA A 72 -3.55 5.60 6.22
N PRO A 73 -4.28 6.62 6.71
CA PRO A 73 -4.11 7.99 6.25
C PRO A 73 -2.70 8.53 6.49
N TYR A 74 -2.11 9.18 5.49
CA TYR A 74 -0.75 9.71 5.59
C TYR A 74 -0.58 10.88 6.59
N ILE A 75 -1.64 11.34 7.23
CA ILE A 75 -1.53 12.22 8.40
C ILE A 75 -1.03 11.47 9.65
N ILE A 76 -1.06 10.13 9.65
CA ILE A 76 -0.46 9.31 10.70
C ILE A 76 1.05 9.34 10.53
N ASN A 77 1.75 10.00 11.44
CA ASN A 77 3.20 10.10 11.44
C ASN A 77 3.78 9.74 12.81
N LEU A 78 4.07 8.46 13.00
CA LEU A 78 4.65 7.94 14.24
C LEU A 78 6.11 8.36 14.45
N ALA A 79 6.80 8.81 13.39
CA ALA A 79 8.19 9.23 13.43
C ALA A 79 8.40 10.69 13.91
N ASN A 80 7.31 11.45 14.10
CA ASN A 80 7.42 12.86 14.47
C ASN A 80 7.69 13.04 15.97
N THR A 81 8.94 13.27 16.32
CA THR A 81 9.37 13.54 17.71
C THR A 81 9.44 15.02 18.05
N ILE A 82 9.26 15.91 17.05
CA ILE A 82 9.36 17.37 17.23
C ILE A 82 8.08 17.94 17.86
N LYS A 83 6.93 17.33 17.54
CA LYS A 83 5.61 17.77 17.98
C LYS A 83 4.89 16.60 18.67
N PRO A 84 4.95 16.54 20.02
CA PRO A 84 4.35 15.44 20.77
C PRO A 84 2.86 15.25 20.50
N GLU A 85 2.14 16.34 20.25
CA GLU A 85 0.71 16.31 19.92
C GLU A 85 0.42 15.59 18.58
N ILE A 86 1.32 15.67 17.59
CA ILE A 86 1.19 14.96 16.32
C ILE A 86 1.45 13.47 16.52
N TYR A 87 2.45 13.13 17.34
CA TYR A 87 2.72 11.73 17.69
C TYR A 87 1.52 11.10 18.40
N GLN A 88 0.96 11.77 19.41
CA GLN A 88 -0.20 11.25 20.14
C GLN A 88 -1.42 11.09 19.22
N LEU A 89 -1.67 12.09 18.37
CA LEU A 89 -2.73 11.99 17.35
C LEU A 89 -2.50 10.78 16.43
N ALA A 90 -1.26 10.54 15.99
CA ALA A 90 -0.93 9.40 15.13
C ALA A 90 -1.22 8.06 15.81
N VAL A 91 -0.84 7.90 17.09
CA VAL A 91 -1.10 6.69 17.89
C VAL A 91 -2.60 6.46 18.03
N ASP A 92 -3.35 7.46 18.47
CA ASP A 92 -4.80 7.33 18.72
C ASP A 92 -5.56 7.08 17.42
N PHE A 93 -5.15 7.75 16.35
CA PHE A 93 -5.80 7.61 15.07
C PHE A 93 -5.48 6.27 14.38
N LEU A 94 -4.26 5.75 14.54
CA LEU A 94 -3.92 4.43 14.04
C LEU A 94 -4.74 3.33 14.75
N ARG A 95 -4.97 3.43 16.07
CA ARG A 95 -5.87 2.51 16.79
C ARG A 95 -7.27 2.51 16.17
N LEU A 96 -7.82 3.69 15.93
CA LEU A 96 -9.13 3.83 15.30
C LEU A 96 -9.15 3.19 13.89
N GLU A 97 -8.13 3.42 13.07
CA GLU A 97 -8.05 2.86 11.73
C GLU A 97 -7.91 1.32 11.75
N ILE A 98 -7.20 0.75 12.72
CA ILE A 98 -7.12 -0.71 12.93
C ILE A 98 -8.49 -1.30 13.28
N GLU A 99 -9.21 -0.68 14.22
CA GLU A 99 -10.58 -1.12 14.56
C GLU A 99 -11.51 -1.07 13.35
N ARG A 100 -11.43 -0.02 12.56
CA ARG A 100 -12.21 0.12 11.32
C ARG A 100 -11.83 -0.92 10.29
N THR A 101 -10.53 -1.19 10.12
CA THR A 101 -10.01 -2.24 9.24
C THR A 101 -10.55 -3.61 9.61
N GLU A 102 -10.58 -3.93 10.90
CA GLU A 102 -11.17 -5.17 11.40
C GLU A 102 -12.67 -5.27 11.10
N LYS A 103 -13.42 -4.18 11.31
CA LYS A 103 -14.87 -4.14 11.03
C LYS A 103 -15.19 -4.25 9.53
N ILE A 104 -14.33 -3.69 8.69
CA ILE A 104 -14.41 -3.81 7.24
C ILE A 104 -14.10 -5.25 6.78
N GLY A 105 -13.36 -6.01 7.57
CA GLY A 105 -12.96 -7.38 7.27
C GLY A 105 -11.68 -7.47 6.43
N ALA A 106 -10.88 -6.42 6.37
CA ALA A 106 -9.59 -6.44 5.72
C ALA A 106 -8.53 -7.11 6.60
N LYS A 107 -7.60 -7.86 5.96
CA LYS A 107 -6.51 -8.56 6.64
C LYS A 107 -5.30 -7.68 6.92
N ASN A 108 -5.08 -6.67 6.10
CA ASN A 108 -3.93 -5.79 6.17
C ASN A 108 -4.36 -4.32 6.15
N ILE A 109 -3.69 -3.53 6.98
CA ILE A 109 -3.68 -2.07 6.89
C ILE A 109 -2.27 -1.63 6.52
N VAL A 110 -2.13 -1.01 5.34
CA VAL A 110 -0.87 -0.42 4.87
C VAL A 110 -0.57 0.83 5.67
N LEU A 111 0.66 0.95 6.12
CA LEU A 111 1.12 2.09 6.91
C LEU A 111 2.44 2.63 6.37
N HIS A 112 2.47 3.88 5.94
CA HIS A 112 3.72 4.62 5.80
C HIS A 112 4.37 4.72 7.19
N PRO A 113 5.61 4.26 7.39
CA PRO A 113 6.25 4.30 8.71
C PRO A 113 6.29 5.70 9.33
N GLY A 114 6.48 6.71 8.49
CA GLY A 114 6.44 8.11 8.89
C GLY A 114 7.67 8.90 8.44
N SER A 115 7.73 10.16 8.86
CA SER A 115 8.80 11.09 8.53
C SER A 115 9.38 11.70 9.81
N HIS A 116 10.71 11.63 9.97
CA HIS A 116 11.41 12.07 11.18
C HIS A 116 11.56 13.59 11.30
N VAL A 117 11.10 14.36 10.32
CA VAL A 117 11.03 15.85 10.36
C VAL A 117 12.34 16.48 10.87
N LYS A 118 13.49 16.09 10.30
CA LYS A 118 14.86 16.52 10.64
C LYS A 118 15.42 16.01 11.98
N ALA A 119 14.71 15.15 12.74
CA ALA A 119 15.24 14.60 13.98
C ALA A 119 16.31 13.50 13.73
N GLY A 120 16.39 12.97 12.51
CA GLY A 120 17.27 11.87 12.13
C GLY A 120 16.52 10.54 12.06
N ALA A 121 16.96 9.65 11.16
CA ALA A 121 16.28 8.37 10.88
C ALA A 121 16.22 7.46 12.13
N ASP A 122 17.30 7.30 12.87
CA ASP A 122 17.32 6.45 14.06
C ASP A 122 16.33 6.93 15.15
N VAL A 123 16.24 8.26 15.33
CA VAL A 123 15.27 8.86 16.26
C VAL A 123 13.83 8.63 15.78
N GLY A 124 13.59 8.79 14.48
CA GLY A 124 12.29 8.52 13.86
C GLY A 124 11.89 7.04 13.99
N ILE A 125 12.81 6.13 13.71
CA ILE A 125 12.59 4.68 13.83
C ILE A 125 12.27 4.29 15.28
N ALA A 126 13.03 4.79 16.25
CA ALA A 126 12.74 4.54 17.66
C ALA A 126 11.34 5.03 18.07
N SER A 127 10.91 6.17 17.53
CA SER A 127 9.56 6.70 17.76
C SER A 127 8.47 5.84 17.10
N ILE A 128 8.71 5.34 15.88
CA ILE A 128 7.79 4.41 15.19
C ILE A 128 7.64 3.13 16.02
N VAL A 129 8.75 2.52 16.45
CA VAL A 129 8.76 1.32 17.29
C VAL A 129 7.96 1.54 18.57
N LYS A 130 8.17 2.67 19.24
CA LYS A 130 7.40 3.04 20.44
C LYS A 130 5.91 3.12 20.11
N GLY A 131 5.51 3.83 19.05
CA GLY A 131 4.11 3.99 18.66
C GLY A 131 3.44 2.67 18.29
N LEU A 132 4.13 1.80 17.56
CA LEU A 132 3.63 0.48 17.22
C LEU A 132 3.45 -0.40 18.48
N ASN A 133 4.38 -0.35 19.43
CA ASN A 133 4.25 -1.06 20.70
C ASN A 133 3.09 -0.54 21.57
N GLU A 134 2.71 0.74 21.43
CA GLU A 134 1.54 1.29 22.11
C GLU A 134 0.21 0.91 21.44
N VAL A 135 0.21 0.65 20.14
CA VAL A 135 -0.99 0.41 19.33
C VAL A 135 -1.32 -1.07 19.19
N LEU A 136 -0.31 -1.93 19.01
CA LEU A 136 -0.49 -3.35 18.73
C LEU A 136 -1.02 -4.10 19.96
N THR A 137 -1.99 -4.98 19.72
CA THR A 137 -2.53 -5.90 20.73
C THR A 137 -2.57 -7.32 20.16
N LYS A 138 -2.53 -8.33 21.06
CA LYS A 138 -2.60 -9.74 20.63
C LYS A 138 -3.90 -10.08 19.93
N ASP A 139 -5.00 -9.43 20.34
CA ASP A 139 -6.36 -9.75 19.88
C ASP A 139 -6.74 -9.07 18.56
N MET A 140 -5.96 -8.10 18.09
CA MET A 140 -6.21 -7.46 16.79
C MET A 140 -6.13 -8.49 15.65
N LYS A 141 -7.06 -8.41 14.71
CA LYS A 141 -7.10 -9.33 13.56
C LYS A 141 -6.26 -8.87 12.40
N PRO A 142 -6.33 -7.58 11.95
CA PRO A 142 -5.53 -7.13 10.83
C PRO A 142 -4.06 -7.03 11.22
N ASN A 143 -3.18 -7.27 10.24
CA ASN A 143 -1.77 -6.95 10.32
C ASN A 143 -1.53 -5.51 9.88
N ILE A 144 -0.47 -4.89 10.40
CA ILE A 144 0.06 -3.63 9.85
C ILE A 144 1.10 -3.97 8.81
N ALA A 145 0.84 -3.63 7.55
CA ALA A 145 1.78 -3.79 6.44
C ALA A 145 2.60 -2.51 6.29
N LEU A 146 3.83 -2.51 6.82
CA LEU A 146 4.74 -1.39 6.70
C LEU A 146 5.16 -1.21 5.23
N GLU A 147 4.97 -0.03 4.69
CA GLU A 147 5.35 0.24 3.32
C GLU A 147 6.82 0.61 3.21
N VAL A 148 7.51 -0.01 2.24
CA VAL A 148 8.87 0.41 1.85
C VAL A 148 8.75 1.74 1.13
N MET A 149 9.42 2.76 1.64
CA MET A 149 9.31 4.14 1.15
C MET A 149 10.38 4.52 0.14
N ALA A 150 10.07 5.47 -0.74
CA ALA A 150 11.02 5.99 -1.72
C ALA A 150 12.20 6.78 -1.12
N GLY A 151 12.09 7.20 0.14
CA GLY A 151 13.09 8.03 0.81
C GLY A 151 12.98 9.51 0.49
N LYS A 152 11.77 9.97 0.15
CA LYS A 152 11.49 11.38 -0.12
C LYS A 152 11.61 12.22 1.16
N GLY A 153 12.46 13.22 1.13
CA GLY A 153 12.66 14.14 2.24
C GLY A 153 13.23 13.44 3.48
N SER A 154 12.41 13.25 4.51
CA SER A 154 12.79 12.64 5.79
C SER A 154 11.97 11.40 6.14
N GLU A 155 11.51 10.68 5.14
CA GLU A 155 10.80 9.40 5.31
C GLU A 155 11.70 8.36 5.97
N CYS A 156 11.11 7.58 6.90
CA CYS A 156 11.68 6.37 7.48
C CYS A 156 11.13 5.15 6.74
N GLY A 157 11.88 4.03 6.76
CA GLY A 157 11.49 2.82 6.05
C GLY A 157 11.87 2.83 4.57
N ARG A 158 12.85 3.64 4.19
CA ARG A 158 13.34 3.76 2.82
C ARG A 158 14.32 2.66 2.40
N THR A 159 14.90 1.95 3.36
CA THR A 159 15.78 0.81 3.11
C THR A 159 15.23 -0.42 3.81
N PHE A 160 15.61 -1.60 3.31
CA PHE A 160 15.23 -2.88 3.93
C PHE A 160 15.75 -2.97 5.37
N ASP A 161 16.95 -2.43 5.66
CA ASP A 161 17.50 -2.35 7.02
C ASP A 161 16.64 -1.45 7.94
N GLU A 162 16.10 -0.35 7.45
CA GLU A 162 15.21 0.50 8.25
C GLU A 162 13.88 -0.20 8.55
N ILE A 163 13.32 -0.94 7.59
CA ILE A 163 12.13 -1.78 7.80
C ILE A 163 12.42 -2.88 8.82
N ALA A 164 13.55 -3.60 8.68
CA ALA A 164 13.97 -4.64 9.62
C ALA A 164 14.15 -4.07 11.05
N LYS A 165 14.82 -2.92 11.20
CA LYS A 165 14.99 -2.24 12.50
C LYS A 165 13.63 -1.91 13.16
N ILE A 166 12.64 -1.48 12.38
CA ILE A 166 11.30 -1.21 12.91
C ILE A 166 10.66 -2.52 13.40
N ILE A 167 10.71 -3.57 12.58
CA ILE A 167 10.11 -4.86 12.90
C ILE A 167 10.77 -5.47 14.14
N ASP A 168 12.09 -5.50 14.19
CA ASP A 168 12.86 -6.11 15.29
C ASP A 168 12.65 -5.38 16.64
N GLY A 169 12.39 -4.08 16.61
CA GLY A 169 12.11 -3.29 17.80
C GLY A 169 10.71 -3.47 18.38
N VAL A 170 9.79 -4.10 17.64
CA VAL A 170 8.38 -4.24 18.06
C VAL A 170 8.14 -5.58 18.74
N ASN A 171 7.50 -5.56 19.92
CA ASN A 171 7.25 -6.74 20.75
C ASN A 171 6.31 -7.77 20.09
N LEU A 172 5.28 -7.30 19.39
CA LEU A 172 4.32 -8.12 18.65
C LEU A 172 4.62 -8.06 17.14
N ASN A 173 5.87 -8.32 16.77
CA ASN A 173 6.32 -8.16 15.40
C ASN A 173 5.71 -9.17 14.42
N GLU A 174 5.09 -10.24 14.92
CA GLU A 174 4.28 -11.16 14.12
C GLU A 174 3.01 -10.49 13.53
N LYS A 175 2.62 -9.33 14.06
CA LYS A 175 1.54 -8.49 13.53
C LYS A 175 2.01 -7.50 12.47
N LEU A 176 3.33 -7.45 12.20
CA LEU A 176 3.91 -6.60 11.17
C LEU A 176 4.20 -7.41 9.92
N THR A 177 3.69 -6.94 8.83
CA THR A 177 3.98 -7.40 7.47
C THR A 177 4.54 -6.25 6.65
N VAL A 178 4.79 -6.46 5.38
CA VAL A 178 5.38 -5.42 4.51
C VAL A 178 4.53 -5.23 3.27
N THR A 179 4.39 -3.98 2.86
CA THR A 179 3.93 -3.59 1.54
C THR A 179 5.14 -3.26 0.67
N PHE A 180 5.27 -3.98 -0.45
CA PHE A 180 6.33 -3.76 -1.43
C PHE A 180 5.75 -2.91 -2.57
N ASP A 181 6.10 -1.61 -2.61
CA ASP A 181 5.73 -0.71 -3.71
C ASP A 181 6.84 -0.66 -4.74
N THR A 182 6.52 -1.01 -5.99
CA THR A 182 7.50 -1.08 -7.08
C THR A 182 8.13 0.28 -7.40
N CYS A 183 7.37 1.37 -7.36
CA CYS A 183 7.87 2.72 -7.53
C CYS A 183 8.81 3.14 -6.39
N HIS A 184 8.39 2.91 -5.15
CA HIS A 184 9.18 3.29 -3.97
C HIS A 184 10.49 2.53 -3.88
N VAL A 185 10.46 1.22 -4.08
CA VAL A 185 11.67 0.38 -4.07
C VAL A 185 12.64 0.81 -5.16
N PHE A 186 12.16 1.05 -6.38
CA PHE A 186 12.96 1.54 -7.49
C PHE A 186 13.55 2.93 -7.20
N GLU A 187 12.72 3.87 -6.75
CA GLU A 187 13.20 5.22 -6.41
C GLU A 187 14.04 5.23 -5.13
N GLY A 188 13.90 4.22 -4.25
CA GLY A 188 14.76 3.97 -3.09
C GLY A 188 16.17 3.50 -3.45
N GLY A 189 16.39 3.09 -4.71
CA GLY A 189 17.70 2.70 -5.23
C GLY A 189 17.88 1.20 -5.47
N TYR A 190 16.84 0.39 -5.34
CA TYR A 190 16.87 -1.05 -5.62
C TYR A 190 16.49 -1.31 -7.10
N ASP A 191 17.42 -1.88 -7.87
CA ASP A 191 17.25 -2.07 -9.33
C ASP A 191 16.36 -3.28 -9.65
N ILE A 192 15.06 -3.12 -9.46
CA ILE A 192 14.06 -4.15 -9.81
C ILE A 192 13.89 -4.36 -11.32
N VAL A 193 14.51 -3.53 -12.15
CA VAL A 193 14.47 -3.64 -13.62
C VAL A 193 15.53 -4.63 -14.10
N ASN A 194 16.79 -4.44 -13.67
CA ASN A 194 17.92 -5.21 -14.19
C ASN A 194 18.36 -6.33 -13.25
N ASP A 195 18.08 -6.22 -11.93
CA ASP A 195 18.50 -7.18 -10.91
C ASP A 195 17.40 -7.51 -9.90
N LEU A 196 16.21 -7.85 -10.38
CA LEU A 196 15.08 -8.20 -9.51
C LEU A 196 15.43 -9.34 -8.55
N ASP A 197 16.10 -10.37 -9.04
CA ASP A 197 16.44 -11.55 -8.22
C ASP A 197 17.41 -11.18 -7.09
N GLY A 198 18.41 -10.33 -7.36
CA GLY A 198 19.33 -9.81 -6.35
C GLY A 198 18.59 -8.97 -5.30
N VAL A 199 17.69 -8.10 -5.71
CA VAL A 199 16.86 -7.30 -4.81
C VAL A 199 15.99 -8.18 -3.90
N LEU A 200 15.35 -9.21 -4.44
CA LEU A 200 14.51 -10.12 -3.65
C LEU A 200 15.35 -10.99 -2.69
N ILE A 201 16.54 -11.44 -3.09
CA ILE A 201 17.47 -12.14 -2.21
C ILE A 201 17.94 -11.23 -1.06
N GLU A 202 18.26 -9.97 -1.36
CA GLU A 202 18.62 -8.99 -0.33
C GLU A 202 17.46 -8.75 0.65
N PHE A 203 16.23 -8.55 0.12
CA PHE A 203 15.04 -8.39 0.94
C PHE A 203 14.80 -9.61 1.84
N ASP A 204 14.86 -10.82 1.28
CA ASP A 204 14.65 -12.06 2.03
C ASP A 204 15.67 -12.23 3.17
N LYS A 205 16.92 -11.91 2.93
CA LYS A 205 17.99 -11.98 3.92
C LYS A 205 17.81 -10.98 5.07
N ILE A 206 17.30 -9.77 4.80
CA ILE A 206 17.22 -8.67 5.77
C ILE A 206 15.90 -8.67 6.51
N VAL A 207 14.79 -8.89 5.79
CA VAL A 207 13.42 -8.75 6.31
C VAL A 207 12.67 -10.07 6.35
N GLY A 208 12.87 -10.92 5.34
CA GLY A 208 12.10 -12.13 5.08
C GLY A 208 11.05 -11.91 4.00
N LEU A 209 11.12 -12.69 2.92
CA LEU A 209 10.21 -12.53 1.76
C LEU A 209 8.75 -12.85 2.12
N ASP A 210 8.52 -13.74 3.08
CA ASP A 210 7.22 -14.13 3.61
C ASP A 210 6.47 -12.99 4.34
N ARG A 211 7.20 -11.96 4.75
CA ARG A 211 6.60 -10.74 5.33
C ARG A 211 5.91 -9.86 4.31
N ILE A 212 6.19 -9.99 3.02
CA ILE A 212 5.44 -9.25 1.99
C ILE A 212 4.03 -9.83 1.92
N GLN A 213 3.03 -9.01 2.22
CA GLN A 213 1.62 -9.41 2.20
C GLN A 213 0.74 -8.51 1.32
N VAL A 214 1.29 -7.39 0.85
CA VAL A 214 0.65 -6.48 -0.09
C VAL A 214 1.69 -6.01 -1.10
N LEU A 215 1.29 -5.88 -2.36
CA LEU A 215 2.10 -5.25 -3.38
C LEU A 215 1.37 -4.00 -3.89
N HIS A 216 2.06 -2.88 -3.91
CA HIS A 216 1.66 -1.73 -4.69
C HIS A 216 2.39 -1.80 -6.03
N ILE A 217 1.63 -1.76 -7.10
CA ILE A 217 2.14 -1.93 -8.47
C ILE A 217 2.03 -0.61 -9.21
N ASN A 218 3.14 0.09 -9.25
CA ASN A 218 3.23 1.43 -9.82
C ASN A 218 4.48 1.54 -10.69
N ASP A 219 4.37 2.19 -11.85
CA ASP A 219 5.55 2.63 -12.58
C ASP A 219 6.05 3.96 -12.02
N SER A 220 7.26 4.37 -12.34
CA SER A 220 7.85 5.60 -11.82
C SER A 220 8.11 6.62 -12.92
N LYS A 221 7.76 7.89 -12.66
CA LYS A 221 8.14 9.03 -13.53
C LYS A 221 9.63 9.33 -13.53
N ASN A 222 10.37 8.73 -12.62
CA ASN A 222 11.77 9.07 -12.36
C ASN A 222 12.67 7.88 -12.64
N THR A 223 13.97 8.12 -12.51
CA THR A 223 15.02 7.11 -12.62
C THR A 223 15.28 6.42 -11.31
N LEU A 224 15.99 5.29 -11.35
CA LEU A 224 16.50 4.56 -10.19
C LEU A 224 17.17 5.52 -9.19
N GLY A 225 16.82 5.39 -7.92
CA GLY A 225 17.40 6.17 -6.82
C GLY A 225 17.00 7.66 -6.78
N ALA A 226 15.90 8.05 -7.42
CA ALA A 226 15.49 9.45 -7.50
C ALA A 226 14.91 10.03 -6.20
N HIS A 227 14.39 9.21 -5.30
CA HIS A 227 13.77 9.60 -4.02
C HIS A 227 12.68 10.69 -4.14
N LYS A 228 11.77 10.53 -5.10
CA LYS A 228 10.72 11.52 -5.43
C LYS A 228 9.31 11.08 -5.10
N ASP A 229 9.05 9.77 -5.13
CA ASP A 229 7.72 9.19 -4.97
C ASP A 229 6.74 9.83 -5.98
N ARG A 230 6.87 9.42 -7.24
CA ARG A 230 6.05 9.90 -8.35
C ARG A 230 5.62 8.76 -9.24
N HIS A 231 4.42 8.26 -9.02
CA HIS A 231 3.83 7.19 -9.82
C HIS A 231 3.56 7.61 -11.26
N GLU A 232 3.76 6.68 -12.19
CA GLU A 232 3.36 6.75 -13.58
C GLU A 232 2.47 5.55 -13.92
N ASN A 233 1.76 5.63 -15.03
CA ASN A 233 0.99 4.51 -15.55
C ASN A 233 1.92 3.39 -16.01
N ILE A 234 1.44 2.14 -15.89
CA ILE A 234 2.23 0.94 -16.18
C ILE A 234 2.74 0.93 -17.61
N GLY A 235 4.05 0.85 -17.78
CA GLY A 235 4.74 0.85 -19.07
C GLY A 235 5.07 2.22 -19.65
N TYR A 236 4.72 3.31 -18.93
CA TYR A 236 5.02 4.67 -19.38
C TYR A 236 6.11 5.36 -18.55
N GLY A 237 6.68 4.66 -17.59
CA GLY A 237 7.69 5.18 -16.68
C GLY A 237 9.06 4.54 -16.81
N GLY A 238 9.90 4.78 -15.80
CA GLY A 238 11.29 4.34 -15.75
C GLY A 238 11.48 2.86 -15.41
N ILE A 239 10.47 2.20 -14.81
CA ILE A 239 10.49 0.75 -14.54
C ILE A 239 10.09 -0.01 -15.81
N GLY A 240 9.01 0.40 -16.45
CA GLY A 240 8.51 -0.18 -17.69
C GLY A 240 7.66 -1.42 -17.50
N PHE A 241 6.89 -1.77 -18.54
CA PHE A 241 5.93 -2.86 -18.51
C PHE A 241 6.57 -4.22 -18.21
N ASP A 242 7.67 -4.57 -18.88
CA ASP A 242 8.25 -5.92 -18.77
C ASP A 242 8.74 -6.24 -17.35
N ALA A 243 9.37 -5.30 -16.68
CA ALA A 243 9.82 -5.49 -15.31
C ALA A 243 8.64 -5.61 -14.34
N ILE A 244 7.63 -4.75 -14.46
CA ILE A 244 6.42 -4.80 -13.63
C ILE A 244 5.67 -6.10 -13.88
N ASN A 245 5.49 -6.49 -15.15
CA ASN A 245 4.81 -7.73 -15.52
C ASN A 245 5.52 -8.96 -14.92
N ARG A 246 6.86 -9.00 -14.92
CA ARG A 246 7.64 -10.05 -14.26
C ARG A 246 7.35 -10.12 -12.77
N ILE A 247 7.33 -8.96 -12.07
CA ILE A 247 7.06 -8.90 -10.61
C ILE A 247 5.66 -9.41 -10.30
N VAL A 248 4.66 -8.96 -11.04
CA VAL A 248 3.24 -9.31 -10.84
C VAL A 248 3.00 -10.81 -10.96
N HIS A 249 3.77 -11.50 -11.81
CA HIS A 249 3.66 -12.94 -12.08
C HIS A 249 4.62 -13.84 -11.31
N LEU A 250 5.40 -13.29 -10.35
CA LEU A 250 6.23 -14.10 -9.47
C LEU A 250 5.39 -15.11 -8.67
N LYS A 251 5.89 -16.33 -8.53
CA LYS A 251 5.20 -17.40 -7.80
C LYS A 251 5.03 -17.07 -6.33
N GLU A 252 6.04 -16.44 -5.76
CA GLU A 252 6.11 -15.99 -4.37
C GLU A 252 4.98 -15.01 -4.04
N PHE A 253 4.51 -14.27 -5.03
CA PHE A 253 3.48 -13.25 -4.90
C PHE A 253 2.11 -13.68 -5.47
N ALA A 254 1.95 -14.93 -5.90
CA ALA A 254 0.76 -15.38 -6.64
C ALA A 254 -0.56 -15.06 -5.92
N ASP A 255 -0.61 -15.31 -4.61
CA ASP A 255 -1.82 -15.16 -3.79
C ASP A 255 -1.95 -13.79 -3.10
N LEU A 256 -0.95 -12.92 -3.26
CA LEU A 256 -0.94 -11.61 -2.62
C LEU A 256 -1.79 -10.58 -3.39
N PRO A 257 -2.49 -9.68 -2.72
CA PRO A 257 -3.17 -8.56 -3.35
C PRO A 257 -2.16 -7.61 -4.00
N LYS A 258 -2.39 -7.28 -5.26
CA LYS A 258 -1.64 -6.32 -6.08
C LYS A 258 -2.52 -5.11 -6.33
N ILE A 259 -2.10 -3.95 -5.87
CA ILE A 259 -2.88 -2.72 -5.89
C ILE A 259 -2.21 -1.69 -6.80
N LEU A 260 -2.94 -1.19 -7.76
CA LEU A 260 -2.54 -0.10 -8.63
C LEU A 260 -2.91 1.24 -7.98
N GLU A 261 -1.96 2.17 -7.95
CA GLU A 261 -2.16 3.56 -7.50
C GLU A 261 -1.69 4.55 -8.58
N THR A 262 -1.71 4.12 -9.81
CA THR A 262 -1.28 4.88 -10.97
C THR A 262 -2.16 6.09 -11.21
N PRO A 263 -1.61 7.19 -11.76
CA PRO A 263 -2.34 8.43 -11.92
C PRO A 263 -3.42 8.32 -12.99
N TRP A 264 -4.55 8.99 -12.77
CA TRP A 264 -5.53 9.19 -13.81
C TRP A 264 -4.94 10.02 -14.95
N TYR A 265 -5.35 9.74 -16.19
CA TYR A 265 -4.81 10.34 -17.40
C TYR A 265 -5.85 11.14 -18.18
N GLY A 266 -5.51 11.60 -19.38
CA GLY A 266 -6.32 12.54 -20.18
C GLY A 266 -5.99 14.00 -19.85
N GLU A 267 -6.46 14.92 -20.67
CA GLU A 267 -6.18 16.36 -20.50
C GLU A 267 -6.68 16.89 -19.16
N LYS A 268 -7.83 16.39 -18.68
CA LYS A 268 -8.45 16.79 -17.40
C LYS A 268 -8.08 15.88 -16.24
N LYS A 269 -7.27 14.82 -16.49
CA LYS A 269 -6.97 13.75 -15.52
C LYS A 269 -8.24 13.13 -14.94
N ASP A 270 -9.19 12.81 -15.78
CA ASP A 270 -10.50 12.30 -15.45
C ASP A 270 -10.76 10.88 -15.96
N ILE A 271 -9.77 10.24 -16.58
CA ILE A 271 -9.84 8.87 -17.09
C ILE A 271 -9.02 7.96 -16.15
N ALA A 272 -9.70 7.00 -15.52
CA ALA A 272 -9.05 6.00 -14.70
C ALA A 272 -8.36 4.94 -15.57
N PRO A 273 -7.06 4.64 -15.34
CA PRO A 273 -6.30 3.69 -16.16
C PRO A 273 -6.55 2.23 -15.81
N TYR A 274 -7.10 1.96 -14.65
CA TYR A 274 -7.05 0.67 -13.96
C TYR A 274 -7.63 -0.50 -14.75
N LYS A 275 -8.71 -0.28 -15.51
CA LYS A 275 -9.30 -1.33 -16.35
C LYS A 275 -8.34 -1.80 -17.43
N ASP A 276 -7.64 -0.87 -18.06
CA ASP A 276 -6.70 -1.16 -19.13
C ASP A 276 -5.40 -1.77 -18.57
N GLU A 277 -4.87 -1.22 -17.49
CA GLU A 277 -3.68 -1.73 -16.81
C GLU A 277 -3.88 -3.15 -16.26
N ILE A 278 -5.02 -3.44 -15.61
CA ILE A 278 -5.37 -4.79 -15.17
C ILE A 278 -5.47 -5.76 -16.37
N ALA A 279 -6.07 -5.32 -17.46
CA ALA A 279 -6.20 -6.14 -18.66
C ALA A 279 -4.84 -6.45 -19.31
N MET A 280 -3.93 -5.47 -19.38
CA MET A 280 -2.56 -5.65 -19.90
C MET A 280 -1.78 -6.66 -19.05
N LEU A 281 -1.78 -6.48 -17.74
CA LEU A 281 -1.06 -7.35 -16.80
C LEU A 281 -1.60 -8.78 -16.80
N ARG A 282 -2.91 -8.97 -16.97
CA ARG A 282 -3.51 -10.32 -17.11
C ARG A 282 -3.18 -11.01 -18.41
N LYS A 283 -3.03 -10.25 -19.49
CA LYS A 283 -2.67 -10.75 -20.83
C LYS A 283 -1.17 -10.89 -21.03
N GLU A 284 -0.38 -10.32 -20.13
CA GLU A 284 1.08 -10.21 -20.25
C GLU A 284 1.50 -9.47 -21.54
N GLU A 285 0.68 -8.50 -21.98
CA GLU A 285 0.87 -7.75 -23.22
C GLU A 285 0.65 -6.26 -23.00
N PHE A 286 1.64 -5.45 -23.35
CA PHE A 286 1.52 -4.00 -23.29
C PHE A 286 0.58 -3.48 -24.39
N VAL A 287 -0.36 -2.64 -24.00
CA VAL A 287 -1.25 -1.91 -24.91
C VAL A 287 -1.16 -0.42 -24.60
N ASP A 288 -0.86 0.38 -25.63
CA ASP A 288 -0.84 1.84 -25.48
C ASP A 288 -2.28 2.36 -25.42
N PHE A 289 -2.80 2.55 -24.21
CA PHE A 289 -4.17 3.00 -23.96
C PHE A 289 -4.30 4.54 -23.84
N LYS A 290 -3.18 5.27 -23.91
CA LYS A 290 -3.20 6.74 -23.84
C LYS A 290 -3.32 7.41 -25.21
N ASN A 291 -3.16 6.66 -26.30
CA ASN A 291 -3.29 7.13 -27.70
C ASN A 291 -4.62 6.79 -28.32
#